data_e7f4cef378a2dc0c3830c14d234f85e2
#
_entry.id   e7f4cef378a2dc0c3830c14d234f85e2
#
_cell.length_a   1.000
_cell.length_b   1.000
_cell.length_c   1.000
_cell.angle_alpha   90.00
_cell.angle_beta   90.00
_cell.angle_gamma   90.00
#
_symmetry.space_group_name_H-M   'P 1'
#
loop_
_entity.id
_entity.type
_entity.pdbx_description
1 polymer ?
#
loop_
_entity_poly.entity_id
_entity_poly.type
_entity_poly.pdbx_seq_one_letter_code
_entity_poly.pdbx_strand_id
1 'polypeptide(L)'
;IDILGYINNFVEHDHIKTIIICNEKELATKLKSSNLEMKTFIATYLLDKQNELNKSDKPMVEKIQDKIEHVFDKANDYERIKEKLIGETFEYAPKFDYIINGILMRYEDNPDLIRFLRENTRLIITTFNRSGTRNLRILKHALNDFEKIFEMINKSYQNTSHRVMQTMLIFTIAVSFEIKSGRITKDKFINIKDNEEYKSILVSSRVLMDNRQFYIKEFDNNYYYNFKSEYRFFKFIEYYVRTRIFDMKLFKENMDAIRNTVDTENLPAYRRLLTEEYWKIPDEQFNDVIEEILEDVKEG
;
A
#
# COMPACT_ATOMS: atom_id res chain seq x y z
N ILE A 1 -0.45 -26.80 19.24
CA ILE A 1 0.92 -27.34 19.34
C ILE A 1 1.82 -26.16 19.56
N ASP A 2 2.45 -26.15 20.71
CA ASP A 2 3.41 -25.12 21.07
C ASP A 2 4.71 -25.37 20.29
N ILE A 3 4.86 -24.64 19.17
CA ILE A 3 6.02 -24.73 18.28
C ILE A 3 7.31 -24.43 19.07
N LEU A 4 7.27 -23.48 19.99
CA LEU A 4 8.44 -23.11 20.79
C LEU A 4 8.81 -24.21 21.76
N GLY A 5 7.83 -24.87 22.40
CA GLY A 5 8.07 -26.04 23.24
C GLY A 5 8.64 -27.23 22.47
N TYR A 6 8.22 -27.40 21.20
CA TYR A 6 8.79 -28.42 20.34
C TYR A 6 10.26 -28.14 19.97
N ILE A 7 10.56 -26.87 19.63
CA ILE A 7 11.95 -26.43 19.33
C ILE A 7 12.84 -26.61 20.58
N ASN A 8 12.31 -26.36 21.76
CA ASN A 8 13.05 -26.51 22.99
C ASN A 8 13.62 -27.94 23.18
N ASN A 9 12.88 -28.96 22.74
CA ASN A 9 13.35 -30.34 22.80
C ASN A 9 14.62 -30.56 21.96
N PHE A 10 14.70 -29.96 20.78
CA PHE A 10 15.90 -30.05 19.93
C PHE A 10 17.11 -29.32 20.53
N VAL A 11 16.86 -28.17 21.17
CA VAL A 11 17.93 -27.39 21.78
C VAL A 11 18.47 -28.02 23.03
N GLU A 12 17.59 -28.47 23.95
CA GLU A 12 17.98 -29.00 25.24
C GLU A 12 18.42 -30.48 25.18
N HIS A 13 17.75 -31.30 24.37
CA HIS A 13 18.01 -32.74 24.36
C HIS A 13 18.98 -33.17 23.25
N ASP A 14 18.86 -32.57 22.07
CA ASP A 14 19.68 -32.97 20.92
C ASP A 14 20.88 -32.06 20.72
N HIS A 15 21.04 -31.02 21.55
CA HIS A 15 22.13 -30.01 21.46
C HIS A 15 22.27 -29.36 20.07
N ILE A 16 21.15 -29.21 19.37
CA ILE A 16 21.13 -28.63 18.05
C ILE A 16 21.14 -27.10 18.14
N LYS A 17 22.08 -26.44 17.42
CA LYS A 17 22.08 -24.99 17.28
C LYS A 17 20.93 -24.57 16.37
N THR A 18 19.99 -23.81 16.91
CA THR A 18 18.78 -23.39 16.19
C THR A 18 18.76 -21.88 15.99
N ILE A 19 18.41 -21.44 14.78
CA ILE A 19 18.17 -20.04 14.47
C ILE A 19 16.68 -19.88 14.15
N ILE A 20 15.99 -19.06 14.92
CA ILE A 20 14.58 -18.76 14.72
C ILE A 20 14.46 -17.41 13.98
N ILE A 21 13.86 -17.41 12.81
CA ILE A 21 13.56 -16.20 12.03
C ILE A 21 12.06 -15.98 12.07
N CYS A 22 11.62 -14.92 12.75
CA CYS A 22 10.19 -14.62 12.88
C CYS A 22 9.94 -13.12 13.01
N ASN A 23 8.67 -12.71 12.83
CA ASN A 23 8.21 -11.43 13.29
C ASN A 23 7.80 -11.56 14.75
N GLU A 24 8.66 -11.13 15.66
CA GLU A 24 8.46 -11.27 17.10
C GLU A 24 7.13 -10.66 17.57
N LYS A 25 6.76 -9.49 17.03
CA LYS A 25 5.49 -8.82 17.38
C LYS A 25 4.27 -9.65 17.01
N GLU A 26 4.28 -10.27 15.82
CA GLU A 26 3.18 -11.14 15.38
C GLU A 26 3.13 -12.44 16.18
N LEU A 27 4.28 -13.02 16.48
CA LEU A 27 4.39 -14.24 17.28
C LEU A 27 3.86 -13.99 18.69
N ALA A 28 4.30 -12.92 19.35
CA ALA A 28 3.84 -12.53 20.66
C ALA A 28 2.34 -12.21 20.69
N THR A 29 1.81 -11.55 19.66
CA THR A 29 0.38 -11.23 19.54
C THR A 29 -0.48 -12.48 19.35
N LYS A 30 -0.07 -13.41 18.51
CA LYS A 30 -0.79 -14.69 18.30
C LYS A 30 -0.83 -15.54 19.57
N LEU A 31 0.25 -15.61 20.31
CA LEU A 31 0.29 -16.33 21.59
C LEU A 31 -0.60 -15.65 22.64
N LYS A 32 -0.63 -14.32 22.66
CA LYS A 32 -1.54 -13.57 23.55
C LYS A 32 -3.02 -13.73 23.16
N SER A 33 -3.35 -13.72 21.87
CA SER A 33 -4.75 -13.84 21.40
C SER A 33 -5.35 -15.22 21.67
N SER A 34 -4.62 -16.30 21.42
CA SER A 34 -5.11 -17.66 21.73
C SER A 34 -5.38 -17.86 23.21
N ASN A 35 -4.54 -17.26 24.06
CA ASN A 35 -4.78 -17.26 25.50
C ASN A 35 -5.97 -16.38 25.90
N LEU A 36 -6.21 -15.27 25.21
CA LEU A 36 -7.31 -14.35 25.51
C LEU A 36 -8.68 -14.98 25.20
N GLU A 37 -8.82 -15.69 24.08
CA GLU A 37 -10.07 -16.40 23.73
C GLU A 37 -10.43 -17.45 24.77
N MET A 38 -9.45 -18.26 25.21
CA MET A 38 -9.67 -19.26 26.25
C MET A 38 -9.96 -18.60 27.62
N LYS A 39 -9.30 -17.50 27.93
CA LYS A 39 -9.55 -16.71 29.14
C LYS A 39 -10.96 -16.10 29.15
N THR A 40 -11.38 -15.53 28.01
CA THR A 40 -12.74 -14.97 27.88
C THR A 40 -13.79 -16.05 27.99
N PHE A 41 -13.58 -17.23 27.39
CA PHE A 41 -14.49 -18.37 27.52
C PHE A 41 -14.64 -18.83 28.99
N ILE A 42 -13.53 -18.97 29.71
CA ILE A 42 -13.52 -19.38 31.13
C ILE A 42 -14.21 -18.30 31.99
N ALA A 43 -13.92 -17.01 31.76
CA ALA A 43 -14.55 -15.90 32.48
C ALA A 43 -16.07 -15.86 32.27
N THR A 44 -16.54 -16.02 31.03
CA THR A 44 -17.96 -16.05 30.69
C THR A 44 -18.64 -17.27 31.34
N TYR A 45 -18.04 -18.44 31.24
CA TYR A 45 -18.57 -19.66 31.89
C TYR A 45 -18.70 -19.53 33.41
N LEU A 46 -17.77 -18.84 34.04
CA LEU A 46 -17.80 -18.63 35.51
C LEU A 46 -18.80 -17.55 35.92
N LEU A 47 -18.99 -16.52 35.11
CA LEU A 47 -20.04 -15.50 35.31
C LEU A 47 -21.44 -16.13 35.19
N ASP A 48 -21.66 -16.99 34.22
CA ASP A 48 -22.94 -17.73 34.10
C ASP A 48 -23.20 -18.64 35.31
N LYS A 49 -22.15 -19.33 35.79
CA LYS A 49 -22.27 -20.15 37.00
C LYS A 49 -22.45 -19.33 38.30
N GLN A 50 -21.89 -18.14 38.39
CA GLN A 50 -22.09 -17.25 39.54
C GLN A 50 -23.56 -16.85 39.71
N ASN A 51 -24.32 -16.73 38.62
CA ASN A 51 -25.75 -16.43 38.67
C ASN A 51 -26.61 -17.61 39.16
N GLU A 52 -26.08 -18.83 39.12
CA GLU A 52 -26.75 -20.05 39.54
C GLU A 52 -26.38 -20.49 40.99
N LEU A 53 -25.31 -19.92 41.57
CA LEU A 53 -24.79 -20.38 42.88
C LEU A 53 -25.43 -19.65 44.06
N ASN A 54 -25.87 -20.40 45.05
CA ASN A 54 -26.40 -19.88 46.29
C ASN A 54 -25.30 -19.27 47.18
N LYS A 55 -25.70 -18.40 48.15
CA LYS A 55 -24.78 -17.65 49.05
C LYS A 55 -23.81 -18.51 49.89
N SER A 56 -23.99 -19.83 49.96
CA SER A 56 -23.12 -20.76 50.64
C SER A 56 -21.82 -21.13 49.94
N ASP A 57 -21.71 -20.80 48.63
CA ASP A 57 -20.60 -21.25 47.80
C ASP A 57 -19.54 -20.14 47.52
N LYS A 58 -19.65 -18.99 48.22
CA LYS A 58 -18.69 -17.89 48.13
C LYS A 58 -17.23 -18.29 48.24
N PRO A 59 -16.80 -19.18 49.19
CA PRO A 59 -15.41 -19.56 49.31
C PRO A 59 -14.87 -20.33 48.10
N MET A 60 -15.75 -21.00 47.36
CA MET A 60 -15.37 -21.72 46.16
C MET A 60 -15.16 -20.79 44.97
N VAL A 61 -15.99 -19.71 44.87
CA VAL A 61 -15.85 -18.68 43.84
C VAL A 61 -14.56 -17.87 44.02
N GLU A 62 -14.19 -17.51 45.27
CA GLU A 62 -12.94 -16.83 45.57
C GLU A 62 -11.73 -17.69 45.19
N LYS A 63 -11.73 -19.00 45.54
CA LYS A 63 -10.66 -19.93 45.14
C LYS A 63 -10.56 -20.13 43.63
N ILE A 64 -11.66 -19.99 42.90
CA ILE A 64 -11.68 -20.06 41.44
C ILE A 64 -11.16 -18.75 40.86
N GLN A 65 -11.51 -17.61 41.43
CA GLN A 65 -10.98 -16.29 41.04
C GLN A 65 -9.45 -16.23 41.25
N ASP A 66 -8.94 -16.64 42.38
CA ASP A 66 -7.50 -16.73 42.62
C ASP A 66 -6.78 -17.65 41.63
N LYS A 67 -7.38 -18.80 41.29
CA LYS A 67 -6.82 -19.70 40.27
C LYS A 67 -6.87 -19.09 38.89
N ILE A 68 -7.90 -18.33 38.58
CA ILE A 68 -8.02 -17.60 37.32
C ILE A 68 -6.99 -16.49 37.24
N GLU A 69 -6.83 -15.68 38.28
CA GLU A 69 -5.77 -14.66 38.33
C GLU A 69 -4.40 -15.31 38.14
N HIS A 70 -4.16 -16.46 38.75
CA HIS A 70 -2.90 -17.20 38.55
C HIS A 70 -2.72 -17.77 37.15
N VAL A 71 -3.82 -18.11 36.44
CA VAL A 71 -3.82 -18.47 35.02
C VAL A 71 -3.68 -17.24 34.12
N PHE A 72 -4.20 -16.08 34.57
CA PHE A 72 -4.07 -14.81 33.87
C PHE A 72 -2.66 -14.20 34.04
N ASP A 73 -2.00 -14.38 35.18
CA ASP A 73 -0.59 -13.97 35.40
C ASP A 73 0.40 -14.75 34.53
N LYS A 74 0.03 -15.93 34.06
CA LYS A 74 0.79 -16.66 33.03
C LYS A 74 0.72 -15.99 31.63
N ALA A 75 0.19 -14.76 31.53
CA ALA A 75 0.20 -13.98 30.29
C ALA A 75 1.62 -13.63 29.79
N ASN A 76 2.65 -13.85 30.56
CA ASN A 76 4.07 -13.72 30.21
C ASN A 76 4.71 -15.02 29.74
N ASP A 77 3.90 -16.02 29.33
CA ASP A 77 4.47 -17.28 28.83
C ASP A 77 5.42 -17.09 27.63
N TYR A 78 5.14 -16.10 26.78
CA TYR A 78 6.05 -15.77 25.68
C TYR A 78 7.43 -15.29 26.18
N GLU A 79 7.45 -14.32 27.08
CA GLU A 79 8.71 -13.79 27.63
C GLU A 79 9.48 -14.86 28.40
N ARG A 80 8.79 -15.68 29.17
CA ARG A 80 9.37 -16.79 29.90
C ARG A 80 9.92 -17.89 28.99
N ILE A 81 9.21 -18.23 27.91
CA ILE A 81 9.67 -19.20 26.92
C ILE A 81 10.84 -18.60 26.14
N LYS A 82 10.75 -17.32 25.77
CA LYS A 82 11.81 -16.58 25.11
C LYS A 82 13.10 -16.61 25.96
N GLU A 83 13.01 -16.25 27.21
CA GLU A 83 14.14 -16.24 28.13
C GLU A 83 14.83 -17.61 28.27
N LYS A 84 14.05 -18.69 28.28
CA LYS A 84 14.58 -20.05 28.37
C LYS A 84 15.16 -20.59 27.08
N LEU A 85 14.52 -20.28 25.95
CA LEU A 85 14.82 -20.88 24.64
C LEU A 85 15.78 -20.04 23.83
N ILE A 86 15.72 -18.71 23.94
CA ILE A 86 16.44 -17.77 23.09
C ILE A 86 17.60 -17.16 23.89
N GLY A 87 18.82 -17.58 23.59
CA GLY A 87 20.02 -17.03 24.23
C GLY A 87 20.32 -15.60 23.77
N GLU A 88 20.21 -15.34 22.47
CA GLU A 88 20.47 -14.02 21.88
C GLU A 88 19.40 -13.64 20.85
N THR A 89 19.00 -12.39 20.87
CA THR A 89 18.03 -11.82 19.92
C THR A 89 18.70 -10.72 19.11
N PHE A 90 18.67 -10.85 17.80
CA PHE A 90 19.18 -9.85 16.87
C PHE A 90 18.02 -9.22 16.11
N GLU A 91 17.91 -7.88 16.17
CA GLU A 91 16.98 -7.16 15.33
C GLU A 91 17.57 -7.02 13.93
N TYR A 92 16.89 -7.60 12.96
CA TYR A 92 17.26 -7.42 11.55
C TYR A 92 16.62 -6.14 10.99
N ALA A 93 17.42 -5.09 10.84
CA ALA A 93 17.05 -3.83 10.20
C ALA A 93 17.57 -3.80 8.74
N PRO A 94 16.78 -4.25 7.76
CA PRO A 94 17.24 -4.33 6.38
C PRO A 94 17.42 -2.94 5.78
N LYS A 95 18.50 -2.76 5.02
CA LYS A 95 18.66 -1.60 4.13
C LYS A 95 17.79 -1.84 2.89
N PHE A 96 16.56 -1.32 2.91
CA PHE A 96 15.58 -1.55 1.85
C PHE A 96 16.07 -1.10 0.48
N ASP A 97 16.84 -0.03 0.39
CA ASP A 97 17.42 0.46 -0.86
C ASP A 97 18.27 -0.61 -1.55
N TYR A 98 19.12 -1.31 -0.80
CA TYR A 98 19.92 -2.40 -1.32
C TYR A 98 19.07 -3.58 -1.79
N ILE A 99 18.06 -3.94 -1.00
CA ILE A 99 17.16 -5.06 -1.33
C ILE A 99 16.31 -4.73 -2.56
N ILE A 100 15.81 -3.51 -2.66
CA ILE A 100 15.01 -3.07 -3.81
C ILE A 100 15.85 -3.09 -5.06
N ASN A 101 17.09 -2.59 -5.03
CA ASN A 101 18.01 -2.71 -6.16
C ASN A 101 18.22 -4.16 -6.60
N GLY A 102 18.39 -5.08 -5.66
CA GLY A 102 18.48 -6.52 -5.96
C GLY A 102 17.18 -7.11 -6.55
N ILE A 103 16.01 -6.55 -6.20
CA ILE A 103 14.74 -6.94 -6.82
C ILE A 103 14.69 -6.45 -8.28
N LEU A 104 15.14 -5.23 -8.55
CA LEU A 104 15.14 -4.65 -9.90
C LEU A 104 16.01 -5.43 -10.89
N MET A 105 17.09 -6.07 -10.44
CA MET A 105 17.92 -6.91 -11.29
C MET A 105 17.17 -8.08 -11.95
N ARG A 106 16.01 -8.45 -11.46
CA ARG A 106 15.17 -9.50 -12.07
C ARG A 106 14.57 -9.11 -13.41
N TYR A 107 14.60 -7.84 -13.76
CA TYR A 107 14.05 -7.28 -14.99
C TYR A 107 15.13 -7.00 -16.03
N GLU A 108 16.36 -7.57 -15.87
CA GLU A 108 17.49 -7.36 -16.79
C GLU A 108 17.23 -7.89 -18.21
N ASP A 109 16.34 -8.87 -18.35
CA ASP A 109 15.90 -9.40 -19.65
C ASP A 109 15.07 -8.38 -20.47
N ASN A 110 14.56 -7.31 -19.83
CA ASN A 110 13.83 -6.22 -20.49
C ASN A 110 14.62 -4.90 -20.35
N PRO A 111 15.50 -4.54 -21.32
CA PRO A 111 16.41 -3.40 -21.21
C PRO A 111 15.71 -2.05 -21.01
N ASP A 112 14.55 -1.85 -21.62
CA ASP A 112 13.81 -0.59 -21.49
C ASP A 112 13.13 -0.48 -20.14
N LEU A 113 12.54 -1.57 -19.65
CA LEU A 113 11.93 -1.62 -18.33
C LEU A 113 12.97 -1.44 -17.22
N ILE A 114 14.09 -2.18 -17.27
CA ILE A 114 15.11 -2.06 -16.22
C ILE A 114 15.73 -0.68 -16.17
N ARG A 115 15.94 -0.03 -17.32
CA ARG A 115 16.40 1.36 -17.39
C ARG A 115 15.40 2.29 -16.70
N PHE A 116 14.11 2.20 -17.06
CA PHE A 116 13.05 2.99 -16.47
C PHE A 116 12.95 2.78 -14.95
N LEU A 117 12.99 1.53 -14.48
CA LEU A 117 12.91 1.21 -13.05
C LEU A 117 14.13 1.74 -12.27
N ARG A 118 15.35 1.65 -12.84
CA ARG A 118 16.57 2.18 -12.22
C ARG A 118 16.54 3.69 -12.10
N GLU A 119 16.12 4.41 -13.13
CA GLU A 119 15.94 5.87 -13.10
C GLU A 119 14.91 6.29 -12.05
N ASN A 120 13.93 5.45 -11.77
CA ASN A 120 12.84 5.70 -10.84
C ASN A 120 12.99 4.97 -9.48
N THR A 121 14.17 4.45 -9.16
CA THR A 121 14.42 3.71 -7.90
C THR A 121 14.01 4.51 -6.67
N ARG A 122 14.34 5.80 -6.62
CA ARG A 122 13.97 6.69 -5.51
C ARG A 122 12.45 6.80 -5.36
N LEU A 123 11.73 6.82 -6.46
CA LEU A 123 10.28 6.89 -6.49
C LEU A 123 9.67 5.60 -5.93
N ILE A 124 10.20 4.45 -6.36
CA ILE A 124 9.80 3.12 -5.86
C ILE A 124 10.02 3.02 -4.35
N ILE A 125 11.21 3.40 -3.87
CA ILE A 125 11.56 3.37 -2.44
C ILE A 125 10.63 4.28 -1.63
N THR A 126 10.37 5.49 -2.14
CA THR A 126 9.49 6.45 -1.46
C THR A 126 8.08 5.90 -1.34
N THR A 127 7.52 5.36 -2.43
CA THR A 127 6.17 4.78 -2.45
C THR A 127 6.09 3.54 -1.55
N PHE A 128 7.11 2.69 -1.58
CA PHE A 128 7.23 1.53 -0.70
C PHE A 128 7.23 1.92 0.77
N ASN A 129 8.03 2.90 1.16
CA ASN A 129 8.09 3.36 2.55
C ASN A 129 6.76 3.95 3.02
N ARG A 130 6.06 4.67 2.15
CA ARG A 130 4.73 5.26 2.44
C ARG A 130 3.62 4.23 2.57
N SER A 131 3.80 3.02 2.07
CA SER A 131 2.82 1.94 2.24
C SER A 131 2.59 1.54 3.71
N GLY A 132 3.51 1.88 4.61
CA GLY A 132 3.47 1.56 6.04
C GLY A 132 3.76 0.09 6.37
N THR A 133 3.41 -0.84 5.50
CA THR A 133 3.61 -2.29 5.74
C THR A 133 5.00 -2.78 5.39
N ARG A 134 5.70 -2.07 4.50
CA ARG A 134 7.05 -2.42 4.00
C ARG A 134 7.20 -3.89 3.57
N ASN A 135 6.15 -4.46 2.98
CA ASN A 135 6.12 -5.86 2.56
C ASN A 135 6.74 -6.03 1.17
N LEU A 136 7.97 -6.54 1.13
CA LEU A 136 8.71 -6.78 -0.12
C LEU A 136 8.02 -7.76 -1.08
N ARG A 137 7.20 -8.67 -0.59
CA ARG A 137 6.43 -9.58 -1.44
C ARG A 137 5.37 -8.82 -2.23
N ILE A 138 4.70 -7.87 -1.58
CA ILE A 138 3.73 -7.01 -2.25
C ILE A 138 4.43 -6.14 -3.31
N LEU A 139 5.59 -5.56 -2.98
CA LEU A 139 6.36 -4.78 -3.94
C LEU A 139 6.76 -5.59 -5.17
N LYS A 140 7.26 -6.82 -4.99
CA LYS A 140 7.59 -7.71 -6.11
C LYS A 140 6.38 -7.98 -7.02
N HIS A 141 5.21 -8.24 -6.43
CA HIS A 141 3.99 -8.44 -7.20
C HIS A 141 3.58 -7.16 -7.94
N ALA A 142 3.67 -6.00 -7.30
CA ALA A 142 3.35 -4.73 -7.94
C ALA A 142 4.27 -4.41 -9.11
N LEU A 143 5.57 -4.69 -8.99
CA LEU A 143 6.53 -4.51 -10.10
C LEU A 143 6.27 -5.48 -11.25
N ASN A 144 5.91 -6.73 -10.98
CA ASN A 144 5.52 -7.68 -12.03
C ASN A 144 4.20 -7.26 -12.72
N ASP A 145 3.27 -6.66 -11.98
CA ASP A 145 2.05 -6.10 -12.55
C ASP A 145 2.39 -4.90 -13.44
N PHE A 146 3.31 -4.04 -12.99
CA PHE A 146 3.79 -2.89 -13.77
C PHE A 146 4.55 -3.31 -15.03
N GLU A 147 5.35 -4.37 -14.98
CA GLU A 147 6.03 -4.92 -16.17
C GLU A 147 5.03 -5.20 -17.29
N LYS A 148 3.93 -5.88 -17.02
CA LYS A 148 2.89 -6.17 -18.00
C LYS A 148 2.23 -4.90 -18.54
N ILE A 149 1.98 -3.92 -17.67
CA ILE A 149 1.44 -2.61 -18.06
C ILE A 149 2.43 -1.90 -18.98
N PHE A 150 3.72 -1.88 -18.61
CA PHE A 150 4.79 -1.26 -19.37
C PHE A 150 4.93 -1.87 -20.77
N GLU A 151 4.92 -3.19 -20.89
CA GLU A 151 4.97 -3.90 -22.18
C GLU A 151 3.77 -3.56 -23.08
N MET A 152 2.56 -3.50 -22.50
CA MET A 152 1.35 -3.16 -23.23
C MET A 152 1.37 -1.71 -23.75
N ILE A 153 1.90 -0.79 -22.94
CA ILE A 153 2.04 0.61 -23.32
C ILE A 153 3.09 0.74 -24.43
N ASN A 154 4.27 0.15 -24.26
CA ASN A 154 5.33 0.22 -25.28
C ASN A 154 4.90 -0.40 -26.61
N LYS A 155 4.04 -1.41 -26.59
CA LYS A 155 3.50 -2.04 -27.80
C LYS A 155 2.49 -1.19 -28.54
N SER A 156 1.67 -0.42 -27.85
CA SER A 156 0.49 0.23 -28.43
C SER A 156 0.49 1.76 -28.32
N TYR A 157 1.29 2.34 -27.39
CA TYR A 157 1.30 3.77 -27.04
C TYR A 157 2.72 4.26 -26.76
N GLN A 158 3.62 4.10 -27.75
CA GLN A 158 5.07 4.35 -27.62
C GLN A 158 5.43 5.79 -27.21
N ASN A 159 4.55 6.75 -27.44
CA ASN A 159 4.77 8.17 -27.13
C ASN A 159 4.20 8.58 -25.76
N THR A 160 3.92 7.62 -24.87
CA THR A 160 3.46 7.94 -23.51
C THR A 160 4.54 8.71 -22.76
N SER A 161 4.20 9.88 -22.20
CA SER A 161 5.19 10.71 -21.50
C SER A 161 5.80 10.00 -20.31
N HIS A 162 7.08 10.26 -20.07
CA HIS A 162 7.82 9.68 -18.94
C HIS A 162 7.11 9.96 -17.59
N ARG A 163 6.51 11.15 -17.46
CA ARG A 163 5.78 11.57 -16.26
C ARG A 163 4.53 10.71 -16.00
N VAL A 164 3.76 10.42 -17.06
CA VAL A 164 2.61 9.52 -16.97
C VAL A 164 3.03 8.12 -16.57
N MET A 165 4.11 7.60 -17.15
CA MET A 165 4.68 6.29 -16.78
C MET A 165 5.13 6.24 -15.32
N GLN A 166 5.75 7.30 -14.80
CA GLN A 166 6.08 7.44 -13.38
C GLN A 166 4.84 7.39 -12.50
N THR A 167 3.79 8.09 -12.90
CA THR A 167 2.53 8.10 -12.15
C THR A 167 1.87 6.72 -12.14
N MET A 168 1.87 6.02 -13.26
CA MET A 168 1.37 4.64 -13.34
C MET A 168 2.17 3.69 -12.45
N LEU A 169 3.50 3.86 -12.38
CA LEU A 169 4.36 3.09 -11.47
C LEU A 169 3.98 3.33 -10.00
N ILE A 170 3.86 4.61 -9.58
CA ILE A 170 3.41 4.97 -8.22
C ILE A 170 2.04 4.34 -7.94
N PHE A 171 1.07 4.53 -8.86
CA PHE A 171 -0.29 4.06 -8.69
C PHE A 171 -0.36 2.53 -8.57
N THR A 172 0.37 1.80 -9.44
CA THR A 172 0.42 0.34 -9.39
C THR A 172 0.96 -0.17 -8.06
N ILE A 173 2.05 0.43 -7.57
CA ILE A 173 2.62 0.06 -6.26
C ILE A 173 1.64 0.40 -5.14
N ALA A 174 1.12 1.64 -5.11
CA ALA A 174 0.24 2.13 -4.07
C ALA A 174 -1.05 1.28 -3.96
N VAL A 175 -1.75 1.09 -5.08
CA VAL A 175 -2.99 0.28 -5.11
C VAL A 175 -2.73 -1.17 -4.71
N SER A 176 -1.59 -1.76 -5.14
CA SER A 176 -1.22 -3.11 -4.73
C SER A 176 -1.04 -3.22 -3.21
N PHE A 177 -0.41 -2.25 -2.59
CA PHE A 177 -0.25 -2.21 -1.13
C PHE A 177 -1.58 -2.02 -0.42
N GLU A 178 -2.42 -1.09 -0.87
CA GLU A 178 -3.70 -0.79 -0.27
C GLU A 178 -4.68 -1.98 -0.34
N ILE A 179 -4.76 -2.64 -1.50
CA ILE A 179 -5.61 -3.83 -1.67
C ILE A 179 -5.09 -5.00 -0.81
N LYS A 180 -3.79 -5.28 -0.85
CA LYS A 180 -3.20 -6.42 -0.13
C LYS A 180 -3.16 -6.24 1.38
N SER A 181 -3.14 -5.00 1.88
CA SER A 181 -3.26 -4.69 3.30
C SER A 181 -4.71 -4.62 3.80
N GLY A 182 -5.69 -4.79 2.93
CA GLY A 182 -7.12 -4.71 3.27
C GLY A 182 -7.62 -3.29 3.55
N ARG A 183 -6.81 -2.25 3.29
CA ARG A 183 -7.21 -0.86 3.48
C ARG A 183 -8.18 -0.37 2.40
N ILE A 184 -8.04 -0.86 1.17
CA ILE A 184 -9.07 -0.72 0.13
C ILE A 184 -10.11 -1.80 0.34
N THR A 185 -11.22 -1.46 0.98
CA THR A 185 -12.46 -2.22 0.88
C THR A 185 -13.08 -1.99 -0.49
N LYS A 186 -13.86 -2.99 -0.98
CA LYS A 186 -14.41 -3.02 -2.35
C LYS A 186 -15.06 -1.74 -2.84
N ASP A 187 -15.47 -0.84 -1.94
CA ASP A 187 -16.32 0.32 -2.27
C ASP A 187 -15.55 1.63 -2.53
N LYS A 188 -14.24 1.70 -2.22
CA LYS A 188 -13.52 2.98 -2.20
C LYS A 188 -13.07 3.45 -3.59
N PHE A 189 -12.49 2.56 -4.41
CA PHE A 189 -12.03 2.89 -5.77
C PHE A 189 -12.92 2.37 -6.90
N ILE A 190 -13.76 1.35 -6.64
CA ILE A 190 -14.56 0.68 -7.66
C ILE A 190 -15.50 1.66 -8.39
N ASN A 191 -16.07 2.60 -7.65
CA ASN A 191 -17.05 3.55 -8.16
C ASN A 191 -16.44 4.79 -8.81
N ILE A 192 -15.11 4.94 -8.82
CA ILE A 192 -14.45 6.02 -9.56
C ILE A 192 -14.36 5.59 -11.02
N LYS A 193 -14.90 6.40 -11.90
CA LYS A 193 -14.96 6.11 -13.33
C LYS A 193 -13.64 6.40 -14.03
N ASP A 194 -13.08 7.57 -13.75
CA ASP A 194 -11.93 8.12 -14.45
C ASP A 194 -11.10 9.07 -13.57
N ASN A 195 -10.06 9.63 -14.15
CA ASN A 195 -9.16 10.57 -13.49
C ASN A 195 -9.84 11.92 -13.17
N GLU A 196 -10.82 12.35 -13.97
CA GLU A 196 -11.51 13.62 -13.73
C GLU A 196 -12.43 13.53 -12.50
N GLU A 197 -13.16 12.42 -12.35
CA GLU A 197 -13.91 12.16 -11.12
C GLU A 197 -12.98 12.09 -9.90
N TYR A 198 -11.82 11.44 -10.05
CA TYR A 198 -10.81 11.40 -8.98
C TYR A 198 -10.34 12.80 -8.59
N LYS A 199 -9.99 13.66 -9.56
CA LYS A 199 -9.60 15.05 -9.32
C LYS A 199 -10.72 15.86 -8.65
N SER A 200 -11.96 15.69 -9.10
CA SER A 200 -13.11 16.41 -8.52
C SER A 200 -13.27 16.10 -7.02
N ILE A 201 -13.02 14.85 -6.62
CA ILE A 201 -13.01 14.46 -5.20
C ILE A 201 -11.89 15.16 -4.45
N LEU A 202 -10.69 15.31 -5.04
CA LEU A 202 -9.57 15.98 -4.38
C LEU A 202 -9.86 17.47 -4.07
N VAL A 203 -10.57 18.15 -4.96
CA VAL A 203 -10.91 19.58 -4.84
C VAL A 203 -12.11 19.81 -3.92
N SER A 204 -12.99 18.80 -3.74
CA SER A 204 -14.22 18.93 -2.94
C SER A 204 -13.95 19.39 -1.50
N SER A 205 -14.89 20.16 -0.91
CA SER A 205 -14.78 20.68 0.46
C SER A 205 -14.78 19.56 1.51
N ARG A 206 -13.93 19.68 2.53
CA ARG A 206 -13.84 18.69 3.63
C ARG A 206 -15.11 18.61 4.49
N VAL A 207 -15.96 19.63 4.46
CA VAL A 207 -17.11 19.76 5.38
C VAL A 207 -18.25 18.77 5.07
N LEU A 208 -18.33 18.28 3.83
CA LEU A 208 -19.41 17.39 3.36
C LEU A 208 -18.89 16.05 2.83
N MET A 209 -17.69 15.64 3.23
CA MET A 209 -17.09 14.41 2.72
C MET A 209 -17.65 13.15 3.37
N ASP A 210 -17.93 12.16 2.53
CA ASP A 210 -18.13 10.81 2.97
C ASP A 210 -16.79 10.09 3.27
N ASN A 211 -16.86 8.92 3.89
CA ASN A 211 -15.68 8.12 4.24
C ASN A 211 -14.83 7.72 3.01
N ARG A 212 -15.45 7.59 1.83
CA ARG A 212 -14.78 7.26 0.57
C ARG A 212 -13.94 8.43 0.09
N GLN A 213 -14.53 9.62 0.05
CA GLN A 213 -13.84 10.84 -0.38
C GLN A 213 -12.67 11.18 0.54
N PHE A 214 -12.86 11.00 1.85
CA PHE A 214 -11.79 11.18 2.84
C PHE A 214 -10.62 10.23 2.57
N TYR A 215 -10.91 8.94 2.35
CA TYR A 215 -9.89 7.94 2.03
C TYR A 215 -9.13 8.26 0.74
N ILE A 216 -9.81 8.70 -0.31
CA ILE A 216 -9.18 9.07 -1.58
C ILE A 216 -8.19 10.23 -1.38
N LYS A 217 -8.56 11.24 -0.60
CA LYS A 217 -7.66 12.35 -0.25
C LYS A 217 -6.46 11.90 0.58
N GLU A 218 -6.67 11.01 1.54
CA GLU A 218 -5.56 10.43 2.31
C GLU A 218 -4.62 9.63 1.41
N PHE A 219 -5.16 8.83 0.49
CA PHE A 219 -4.38 8.09 -0.48
C PHE A 219 -3.55 9.02 -1.35
N ASP A 220 -4.15 10.07 -1.91
CA ASP A 220 -3.46 11.04 -2.74
C ASP A 220 -2.35 11.76 -1.97
N ASN A 221 -2.66 12.28 -0.79
CA ASN A 221 -1.68 12.94 0.07
C ASN A 221 -0.54 12.00 0.48
N ASN A 222 -0.83 10.73 0.72
CA ASN A 222 0.17 9.77 1.11
C ASN A 222 1.12 9.43 -0.04
N TYR A 223 0.59 9.10 -1.22
CA TYR A 223 1.41 8.56 -2.31
C TYR A 223 1.89 9.61 -3.31
N TYR A 224 1.13 10.69 -3.51
CA TYR A 224 1.46 11.76 -4.46
C TYR A 224 1.96 13.06 -3.82
N TYR A 225 2.20 13.06 -2.50
CA TYR A 225 2.81 14.23 -1.85
C TYR A 225 4.14 14.60 -2.54
N ASN A 226 4.27 15.86 -2.98
CA ASN A 226 5.40 16.37 -3.76
C ASN A 226 5.57 15.76 -5.16
N PHE A 227 4.61 15.00 -5.66
CA PHE A 227 4.62 14.50 -7.02
C PHE A 227 3.47 15.14 -7.82
N LYS A 228 3.80 16.13 -8.63
CA LYS A 228 2.81 16.82 -9.48
C LYS A 228 2.60 16.00 -10.74
N SER A 229 1.38 15.57 -10.98
CA SER A 229 0.95 14.94 -12.21
C SER A 229 -0.52 15.25 -12.44
N GLU A 230 -0.91 15.43 -13.70
CA GLU A 230 -2.31 15.62 -14.10
C GLU A 230 -3.11 14.33 -14.01
N TYR A 231 -2.45 13.20 -14.26
CA TYR A 231 -3.04 11.88 -14.11
C TYR A 231 -2.58 11.24 -12.80
N ARG A 232 -3.54 10.88 -11.95
CA ARG A 232 -3.30 10.25 -10.65
C ARG A 232 -4.10 8.98 -10.42
N PHE A 233 -5.09 8.75 -11.27
CA PHE A 233 -5.96 7.59 -11.18
C PHE A 233 -6.08 6.89 -12.54
N PHE A 234 -5.88 5.59 -12.54
CA PHE A 234 -5.92 4.74 -13.71
C PHE A 234 -6.87 3.57 -13.47
N LYS A 235 -8.08 3.67 -14.01
CA LYS A 235 -9.14 2.68 -13.80
C LYS A 235 -8.73 1.27 -14.21
N PHE A 236 -8.05 1.14 -15.36
CA PHE A 236 -7.60 -0.17 -15.83
C PHE A 236 -6.56 -0.80 -14.91
N ILE A 237 -5.67 -0.01 -14.27
CA ILE A 237 -4.67 -0.51 -13.32
C ILE A 237 -5.37 -0.98 -12.04
N GLU A 238 -6.28 -0.16 -11.49
CA GLU A 238 -7.07 -0.56 -10.32
C GLU A 238 -7.81 -1.87 -10.57
N TYR A 239 -8.52 -1.95 -11.69
CA TYR A 239 -9.26 -3.14 -12.07
C TYR A 239 -8.34 -4.37 -12.21
N TYR A 240 -7.22 -4.21 -12.93
CA TYR A 240 -6.25 -5.29 -13.14
C TYR A 240 -5.63 -5.78 -11.83
N VAL A 241 -5.14 -4.88 -10.98
CA VAL A 241 -4.53 -5.26 -9.70
C VAL A 241 -5.52 -5.98 -8.78
N ARG A 242 -6.78 -5.57 -8.80
CA ARG A 242 -7.83 -6.15 -7.97
C ARG A 242 -8.35 -7.49 -8.49
N THR A 243 -8.58 -7.62 -9.80
CA THR A 243 -9.25 -8.79 -10.40
C THR A 243 -8.31 -9.78 -11.05
N ARG A 244 -7.08 -9.35 -11.37
CA ARG A 244 -6.10 -10.08 -12.19
C ARG A 244 -6.52 -10.25 -13.66
N ILE A 245 -7.56 -9.53 -14.09
CA ILE A 245 -8.05 -9.52 -15.47
C ILE A 245 -7.59 -8.21 -16.12
N PHE A 246 -6.81 -8.29 -17.21
CA PHE A 246 -6.43 -7.14 -17.99
C PHE A 246 -7.54 -6.79 -18.98
N ASP A 247 -8.30 -5.74 -18.68
CA ASP A 247 -9.40 -5.28 -19.54
C ASP A 247 -8.87 -4.34 -20.63
N MET A 248 -8.81 -4.83 -21.87
CA MET A 248 -8.30 -4.08 -23.01
C MET A 248 -9.17 -2.88 -23.38
N LYS A 249 -10.46 -2.89 -23.07
CA LYS A 249 -11.35 -1.76 -23.33
C LYS A 249 -11.03 -0.63 -22.37
N LEU A 250 -10.99 -0.90 -21.08
CA LEU A 250 -10.61 0.07 -20.04
C LEU A 250 -9.19 0.61 -20.28
N PHE A 251 -8.27 -0.24 -20.71
CA PHE A 251 -6.90 0.16 -21.04
C PHE A 251 -6.91 1.20 -22.16
N LYS A 252 -7.57 0.91 -23.29
CA LYS A 252 -7.66 1.83 -24.43
C LYS A 252 -8.34 3.13 -24.04
N GLU A 253 -9.49 3.08 -23.38
CA GLU A 253 -10.22 4.26 -22.93
C GLU A 253 -9.35 5.19 -22.06
N ASN A 254 -8.59 4.64 -21.12
CA ASN A 254 -7.69 5.42 -20.27
C ASN A 254 -6.50 5.99 -21.06
N MET A 255 -5.88 5.18 -21.93
CA MET A 255 -4.74 5.64 -22.71
C MET A 255 -5.11 6.70 -23.75
N ASP A 256 -6.27 6.56 -24.38
CA ASP A 256 -6.79 7.56 -25.33
C ASP A 256 -7.15 8.89 -24.61
N ALA A 257 -7.70 8.81 -23.39
CA ALA A 257 -7.95 10.00 -22.57
C ALA A 257 -6.63 10.70 -22.20
N ILE A 258 -5.59 9.94 -21.82
CA ILE A 258 -4.25 10.47 -21.53
C ILE A 258 -3.66 11.15 -22.77
N ARG A 259 -3.73 10.50 -23.93
CA ARG A 259 -3.22 11.03 -25.19
C ARG A 259 -3.90 12.35 -25.57
N ASN A 260 -5.22 12.41 -25.44
CA ASN A 260 -5.99 13.62 -25.75
C ASN A 260 -5.64 14.79 -24.80
N THR A 261 -5.21 14.53 -23.57
CA THR A 261 -4.79 15.56 -22.61
C THR A 261 -3.36 16.01 -22.87
N VAL A 262 -2.47 15.10 -23.24
CA VAL A 262 -1.08 15.42 -23.61
C VAL A 262 -1.05 16.24 -24.92
N ASP A 263 -1.99 15.99 -25.83
CA ASP A 263 -2.15 16.84 -27.03
C ASP A 263 -2.58 18.26 -26.66
N THR A 264 -3.18 18.50 -25.46
CA THR A 264 -3.47 19.85 -24.97
C THR A 264 -2.23 20.56 -24.40
N GLU A 265 -1.19 19.85 -23.97
CA GLU A 265 0.11 20.45 -23.61
C GLU A 265 0.89 20.96 -24.83
N ASN A 266 0.63 20.38 -26.01
CA ASN A 266 1.16 20.82 -27.31
C ASN A 266 0.20 21.73 -28.08
N LEU A 267 -0.81 22.26 -27.41
CA LEU A 267 -1.71 23.24 -28.04
C LEU A 267 -0.91 24.48 -28.45
N PRO A 268 -1.24 25.09 -29.61
CA PRO A 268 -0.76 26.42 -29.98
C PRO A 268 -0.92 27.39 -28.81
N ALA A 269 0.01 28.30 -28.69
CA ALA A 269 0.13 29.20 -27.54
C ALA A 269 -1.19 29.90 -27.16
N TYR A 270 -2.01 30.32 -28.21
CA TYR A 270 -3.31 30.94 -27.97
C TYR A 270 -4.34 30.01 -27.31
N ARG A 271 -4.29 28.71 -27.57
CA ARG A 271 -5.18 27.75 -26.90
C ARG A 271 -4.77 27.50 -25.46
N ARG A 272 -3.48 27.60 -25.10
CA ARG A 272 -3.01 27.56 -23.72
C ARG A 272 -3.53 28.73 -22.90
N LEU A 273 -3.65 29.92 -23.50
CA LEU A 273 -4.26 31.10 -22.85
C LEU A 273 -5.77 30.97 -22.64
N LEU A 274 -6.47 30.21 -23.48
CA LEU A 274 -7.91 29.94 -23.36
C LEU A 274 -8.24 28.81 -22.38
N THR A 275 -7.26 27.96 -22.02
CA THR A 275 -7.42 26.98 -20.95
C THR A 275 -7.21 27.70 -19.60
N GLU A 276 -7.89 27.26 -18.53
CA GLU A 276 -7.79 27.85 -17.17
C GLU A 276 -6.36 27.80 -16.57
N GLU A 277 -5.32 27.55 -17.37
CA GLU A 277 -3.95 27.28 -16.95
C GLU A 277 -2.93 28.34 -17.39
N TYR A 278 -3.36 29.52 -17.85
CA TYR A 278 -2.47 30.62 -18.26
C TYR A 278 -1.44 31.03 -17.20
N TRP A 279 -1.74 30.85 -15.91
CA TRP A 279 -0.83 31.12 -14.80
C TRP A 279 0.35 30.12 -14.68
N LYS A 280 0.35 29.04 -15.46
CA LYS A 280 1.48 28.09 -15.53
C LYS A 280 2.54 28.53 -16.54
N ILE A 281 2.24 29.50 -17.37
CA ILE A 281 3.17 30.02 -18.37
C ILE A 281 4.16 30.94 -17.62
N PRO A 282 5.48 30.66 -17.66
CA PRO A 282 6.47 31.56 -17.08
C PRO A 282 6.38 32.96 -17.70
N ASP A 283 6.55 33.99 -16.88
CA ASP A 283 6.45 35.39 -17.33
C ASP A 283 7.37 35.70 -18.54
N GLU A 284 8.52 35.04 -18.62
CA GLU A 284 9.45 35.15 -19.75
C GLU A 284 8.87 34.63 -21.08
N GLN A 285 8.02 33.59 -21.00
CA GLN A 285 7.38 33.01 -22.20
C GLN A 285 6.03 33.64 -22.53
N PHE A 286 5.48 34.44 -21.61
CA PHE A 286 4.16 35.05 -21.82
C PHE A 286 4.15 36.06 -23.00
N ASN A 287 5.23 36.82 -23.15
CA ASN A 287 5.37 37.76 -24.26
C ASN A 287 5.52 37.03 -25.61
N ASP A 288 6.28 35.94 -25.66
CA ASP A 288 6.44 35.12 -26.86
C ASP A 288 5.10 34.52 -27.30
N VAL A 289 4.28 34.08 -26.34
CA VAL A 289 2.93 33.54 -26.55
C VAL A 289 1.99 34.62 -27.10
N ILE A 290 2.08 35.87 -26.63
CA ILE A 290 1.28 36.99 -27.10
C ILE A 290 1.72 37.38 -28.52
N GLU A 291 3.02 37.41 -28.81
CA GLU A 291 3.53 37.69 -30.17
C GLU A 291 3.09 36.62 -31.16
N GLU A 292 3.16 35.34 -30.83
CA GLU A 292 2.65 34.24 -31.69
C GLU A 292 1.16 34.39 -31.99
N ILE A 293 0.34 34.75 -30.99
CA ILE A 293 -1.08 35.02 -31.21
C ILE A 293 -1.33 36.21 -32.13
N LEU A 294 -0.54 37.27 -31.96
CA LEU A 294 -0.66 38.46 -32.77
C LEU A 294 -0.24 38.21 -34.24
N GLU A 295 0.71 37.32 -34.49
CA GLU A 295 1.11 36.85 -35.79
C GLU A 295 0.00 35.98 -36.44
N ASP A 296 -0.54 35.00 -35.72
CA ASP A 296 -1.65 34.17 -36.21
C ASP A 296 -2.90 35.01 -36.59
N VAL A 297 -3.19 36.06 -35.82
CA VAL A 297 -4.32 36.95 -36.09
C VAL A 297 -4.05 37.85 -37.31
N LYS A 298 -2.80 38.15 -37.64
CA LYS A 298 -2.41 38.95 -38.81
C LYS A 298 -2.43 38.14 -40.12
N GLU A 299 -2.19 36.83 -39.99
CA GLU A 299 -2.16 35.91 -41.14
C GLU A 299 -3.55 35.34 -41.51
N GLY A 300 -4.55 35.38 -40.64
CA GLY A 300 -5.85 34.76 -40.81
C GLY A 300 -7.05 35.52 -40.81
#